data_d87fb8f9c4ab5784bbee8be644a63739
#
_entry.id   d87fb8f9c4ab5784bbee8be644a63739
#
_cell.length_a   1.000
_cell.length_b   1.000
_cell.length_c   1.000
_cell.angle_alpha   90.00
_cell.angle_beta   90.00
_cell.angle_gamma   90.00
#
_symmetry.space_group_name_H-M   'P 1'
#
loop_
_entity.id
_entity.type
_entity.pdbx_description
1 polymer ?
#
loop_
_entity_poly.entity_id
_entity_poly.type
_entity_poly.pdbx_seq_one_letter_code
_entity_poly.pdbx_strand_id
1 'polypeptide(L)'
;MRLEKIKTQGLAHLSYFLSADGEAAVIDPRRDIDIYLDLAREEGSVIKHVFETHRNEDLLSGAPVLKEETGAKVWHGPNPEKPIQYAAETREGDTFEIGGALLKVLETPGHTDDSLSYVLYDKSFEEGPVGVFTGDALFIGDVG
;
A
#
# COMPACT_ATOMS: atom_id res chain seq x y z
N MET A 1 3.10 -13.42 -8.07
CA MET A 1 2.63 -12.32 -7.20
C MET A 1 1.94 -12.90 -5.97
N ARG A 2 2.35 -12.46 -4.80
CA ARG A 2 1.70 -12.85 -3.54
C ARG A 2 1.03 -11.63 -2.91
N LEU A 3 -0.23 -11.80 -2.52
CA LEU A 3 -1.00 -10.75 -1.86
C LEU A 3 -1.56 -11.28 -0.56
N GLU A 4 -1.20 -10.66 0.55
CA GLU A 4 -1.70 -11.02 1.88
C GLU A 4 -2.50 -9.88 2.47
N LYS A 5 -3.69 -10.21 2.97
CA LYS A 5 -4.54 -9.29 3.70
C LYS A 5 -4.28 -9.47 5.19
N ILE A 6 -3.96 -8.38 5.86
CA ILE A 6 -3.63 -8.41 7.29
C ILE A 6 -4.70 -7.63 8.05
N LYS A 7 -5.42 -8.34 8.90
CA LYS A 7 -6.48 -7.76 9.70
C LYS A 7 -5.97 -7.54 11.11
N THR A 8 -6.10 -6.32 11.61
CA THR A 8 -5.70 -6.01 12.99
C THR A 8 -6.85 -6.39 13.92
N GLN A 9 -6.57 -7.32 14.83
CA GLN A 9 -7.56 -7.83 15.76
C GLN A 9 -8.06 -6.71 16.68
N GLY A 10 -9.38 -6.63 16.86
CA GLY A 10 -10.00 -5.64 17.72
C GLY A 10 -10.19 -4.26 17.09
N LEU A 11 -9.67 -4.06 15.88
CA LEU A 11 -9.83 -2.80 15.14
C LEU A 11 -10.31 -3.10 13.72
N ALA A 12 -11.09 -2.19 13.17
CA ALA A 12 -11.53 -2.32 11.77
C ALA A 12 -10.44 -1.83 10.83
N HIS A 13 -9.22 -2.29 11.03
CA HIS A 13 -8.07 -1.87 10.25
C HIS A 13 -7.59 -3.01 9.37
N LEU A 14 -7.46 -2.72 8.09
CA LEU A 14 -6.94 -3.66 7.09
C LEU A 14 -5.66 -3.11 6.48
N SER A 15 -4.68 -3.96 6.36
CA SER A 15 -3.47 -3.64 5.61
C SER A 15 -3.16 -4.78 4.65
N TYR A 16 -2.25 -4.52 3.72
CA TYR A 16 -1.94 -5.50 2.68
C TYR A 16 -0.44 -5.56 2.44
N PHE A 17 0.02 -6.77 2.17
CA PHE A 17 1.39 -7.02 1.75
C PHE A 17 1.34 -7.57 0.32
N LEU A 18 2.08 -6.94 -0.58
CA LEU A 18 2.16 -7.33 -1.99
C LEU A 18 3.60 -7.62 -2.33
N SER A 19 3.87 -8.79 -2.91
CA SER A 19 5.21 -9.19 -3.31
C SER A 19 5.20 -9.76 -4.72
N ALA A 20 6.19 -9.38 -5.51
CA ALA A 20 6.38 -9.92 -6.86
C ALA A 20 7.87 -9.80 -7.22
N ASP A 21 8.44 -10.89 -7.70
CA ASP A 21 9.79 -10.94 -8.26
C ASP A 21 10.86 -10.28 -7.39
N GLY A 22 10.83 -10.57 -6.09
CA GLY A 22 11.85 -10.07 -5.14
C GLY A 22 11.62 -8.66 -4.62
N GLU A 23 10.51 -8.02 -5.00
CA GLU A 23 10.14 -6.70 -4.50
C GLU A 23 8.81 -6.75 -3.79
N ALA A 24 8.64 -5.91 -2.78
CA ALA A 24 7.41 -5.88 -2.00
C ALA A 24 6.96 -4.46 -1.70
N ALA A 25 5.66 -4.34 -1.44
CA ALA A 25 5.03 -3.11 -1.01
C ALA A 25 4.05 -3.43 0.11
N VAL A 26 3.83 -2.47 0.99
CA VAL A 26 2.86 -2.59 2.08
C VAL A 26 1.86 -1.44 1.95
N ILE A 27 0.58 -1.75 2.09
CA ILE A 27 -0.49 -0.76 2.01
C ILE A 27 -1.13 -0.63 3.38
N ASP A 28 -1.16 0.59 3.91
CA ASP A 28 -1.75 0.94 5.21
C ASP A 28 -1.21 0.10 6.37
N PRO A 29 0.11 0.07 6.60
CA PRO A 29 0.66 -0.79 7.64
C PRO A 29 0.22 -0.39 9.04
N ARG A 30 0.00 -1.41 9.88
CA ARG A 30 -0.22 -1.23 11.30
C ARG A 30 1.13 -0.95 11.98
N ARG A 31 1.08 -0.41 13.19
CA ARG A 31 2.29 -0.02 13.92
C ARG A 31 3.22 -1.19 14.24
N ASP A 32 2.66 -2.34 14.55
CA ASP A 32 3.45 -3.55 14.74
C ASP A 32 3.81 -4.10 13.37
N ILE A 33 5.04 -3.83 12.95
CA ILE A 33 5.48 -4.11 11.58
C ILE A 33 6.11 -5.48 11.39
N ASP A 34 6.28 -6.26 12.44
CA ASP A 34 6.99 -7.54 12.35
C ASP A 34 6.40 -8.48 11.30
N ILE A 35 5.08 -8.49 11.15
CA ILE A 35 4.44 -9.37 10.17
C ILE A 35 4.90 -9.05 8.75
N TYR A 36 5.07 -7.76 8.42
CA TYR A 36 5.50 -7.37 7.07
C TYR A 36 6.95 -7.77 6.81
N LEU A 37 7.80 -7.65 7.83
CA LEU A 37 9.20 -8.06 7.73
C LEU A 37 9.31 -9.57 7.56
N ASP A 38 8.49 -10.32 8.30
CA ASP A 38 8.47 -11.78 8.21
C ASP A 38 7.99 -12.25 6.83
N LEU A 39 6.93 -11.63 6.31
CA LEU A 39 6.42 -11.96 4.97
C LEU A 39 7.46 -11.65 3.89
N ALA A 40 8.14 -10.52 4.00
CA ALA A 40 9.19 -10.16 3.06
C ALA A 40 10.32 -11.19 3.09
N ARG A 41 10.70 -11.65 4.27
CA ARG A 41 11.72 -12.67 4.43
C ARG A 41 11.30 -14.01 3.83
N GLU A 42 10.06 -14.43 4.06
CA GLU A 42 9.52 -15.65 3.47
C GLU A 42 9.55 -15.62 1.95
N GLU A 43 9.25 -14.46 1.35
CA GLU A 43 9.21 -14.30 -0.10
C GLU A 43 10.57 -13.97 -0.72
N GLY A 44 11.59 -13.75 0.10
CA GLY A 44 12.88 -13.28 -0.40
C GLY A 44 12.77 -11.91 -1.06
N SER A 45 11.86 -11.07 -0.56
CA SER A 45 11.56 -9.76 -1.14
C SER A 45 12.10 -8.63 -0.30
N VAL A 46 12.38 -7.51 -0.97
CA VAL A 46 12.76 -6.26 -0.30
C VAL A 46 11.56 -5.31 -0.37
N ILE A 47 11.16 -4.78 0.78
CA ILE A 47 10.06 -3.80 0.81
C ILE A 47 10.59 -2.48 0.27
N LYS A 48 10.09 -2.10 -0.91
CA LYS A 48 10.51 -0.90 -1.63
C LYS A 48 9.61 0.30 -1.37
N HIS A 49 8.32 0.05 -1.18
CA HIS A 49 7.32 1.10 -1.07
C HIS A 49 6.32 0.79 0.03
N VAL A 50 5.86 1.85 0.67
CA VAL A 50 4.74 1.81 1.62
C VAL A 50 3.73 2.84 1.12
N PHE A 51 2.47 2.43 0.98
CA PHE A 51 1.40 3.27 0.48
C PHE A 51 0.35 3.50 1.56
N GLU A 52 -0.09 4.73 1.68
CA GLU A 52 -1.20 5.08 2.58
C GLU A 52 -2.40 5.47 1.73
N THR A 53 -3.57 4.88 2.02
CA THR A 53 -4.81 5.21 1.30
C THR A 53 -5.47 6.45 1.87
N HIS A 54 -5.23 6.75 3.15
CA HIS A 54 -5.80 7.90 3.82
C HIS A 54 -4.96 8.27 5.03
N ARG A 55 -5.17 9.46 5.54
CA ARG A 55 -4.50 9.90 6.76
C ARG A 55 -5.21 9.29 7.98
N ASN A 56 -4.45 8.61 8.82
CA ASN A 56 -4.93 8.09 10.08
C ASN A 56 -4.42 8.97 11.21
N GLU A 57 -5.24 9.92 11.66
CA GLU A 57 -4.84 10.83 12.74
C GLU A 57 -4.85 10.14 14.10
N ASP A 58 -5.76 9.17 14.27
CA ASP A 58 -5.94 8.48 15.54
C ASP A 58 -5.16 7.19 15.69
N LEU A 59 -4.62 6.69 14.61
CA LEU A 59 -3.85 5.46 14.61
C LEU A 59 -2.41 5.74 14.29
N LEU A 60 -1.56 5.10 15.03
CA LEU A 60 -0.15 5.18 14.78
C LEU A 60 0.17 4.28 13.60
N SER A 61 0.39 4.88 12.45
CA SER A 61 0.78 4.16 11.25
C SER A 61 2.12 3.47 11.44
N GLY A 62 2.27 2.28 10.87
CA GLY A 62 3.55 1.61 10.80
C GLY A 62 4.47 2.15 9.72
N ALA A 63 3.98 3.06 8.87
CA ALA A 63 4.75 3.58 7.75
C ALA A 63 6.09 4.22 8.16
N PRO A 64 6.14 5.13 9.14
CA PRO A 64 7.45 5.69 9.53
C PRO A 64 8.40 4.64 10.09
N VAL A 65 7.89 3.64 10.80
CA VAL A 65 8.73 2.56 11.35
C VAL A 65 9.27 1.68 10.23
N LEU A 66 8.43 1.31 9.26
CA LEU A 66 8.89 0.55 8.09
C LEU A 66 9.92 1.32 7.28
N LYS A 67 9.73 2.63 7.11
CA LYS A 67 10.69 3.46 6.41
C LYS A 67 12.05 3.41 7.09
N GLU A 68 12.08 3.54 8.41
CA GLU A 68 13.31 3.50 9.17
C GLU A 68 13.99 2.13 9.12
N GLU A 69 13.22 1.05 9.25
CA GLU A 69 13.75 -0.31 9.29
C GLU A 69 14.17 -0.85 7.92
N THR A 70 13.49 -0.45 6.84
CA THR A 70 13.70 -1.04 5.52
C THR A 70 14.28 -0.07 4.50
N GLY A 71 14.22 1.23 4.76
CA GLY A 71 14.57 2.23 3.77
C GLY A 71 13.50 2.43 2.71
N ALA A 72 12.33 1.83 2.87
CA ALA A 72 11.23 1.96 1.91
C ALA A 72 10.74 3.40 1.81
N LYS A 73 10.29 3.79 0.63
CA LYS A 73 9.68 5.08 0.41
C LYS A 73 8.21 5.03 0.77
N VAL A 74 7.73 6.06 1.48
CA VAL A 74 6.33 6.13 1.90
C VAL A 74 5.61 7.17 1.02
N TRP A 75 4.40 6.81 0.58
CA TRP A 75 3.61 7.65 -0.32
C TRP A 75 2.21 7.88 0.25
N HIS A 76 1.71 9.10 0.12
CA HIS A 76 0.35 9.47 0.51
C HIS A 76 -0.20 10.53 -0.44
N GLY A 77 -1.50 10.79 -0.33
CA GLY A 77 -2.16 11.79 -1.16
C GLY A 77 -1.82 13.22 -0.79
N PRO A 78 -2.13 14.16 -1.70
CA PRO A 78 -1.87 15.57 -1.46
C PRO A 78 -2.63 16.10 -0.24
N ASN A 79 -1.92 16.75 0.67
CA ASN A 79 -2.56 17.41 1.80
C ASN A 79 -1.74 18.67 2.13
N PRO A 80 -1.99 19.78 1.42
CA PRO A 80 -1.21 21.01 1.61
C PRO A 80 -1.39 21.67 2.97
N GLU A 81 -2.52 21.41 3.65
CA GLU A 81 -2.78 22.00 4.95
C GLU A 81 -2.04 21.32 6.09
N LYS A 82 -1.86 20.00 5.97
CA LYS A 82 -1.18 19.20 7.00
C LYS A 82 -0.25 18.19 6.33
N PRO A 83 0.88 18.64 5.79
CA PRO A 83 1.80 17.71 5.13
C PRO A 83 2.34 16.66 6.11
N ILE A 84 2.54 15.46 5.60
CA ILE A 84 3.09 14.35 6.37
C ILE A 84 4.60 14.31 6.12
N GLN A 85 5.38 14.50 7.19
CA GLN A 85 6.83 14.68 7.06
C GLN A 85 7.58 13.42 6.64
N TYR A 86 7.08 12.25 6.99
CA TYR A 86 7.77 10.99 6.68
C TYR A 86 7.44 10.43 5.30
N ALA A 87 6.53 11.04 4.57
CA ALA A 87 6.02 10.50 3.32
C ALA A 87 6.13 11.51 2.18
N ALA A 88 6.26 11.01 0.97
CA ALA A 88 6.20 11.81 -0.23
C ALA A 88 4.79 11.84 -0.78
N GLU A 89 4.46 12.91 -1.49
CA GLU A 89 3.15 13.07 -2.10
C GLU A 89 3.06 12.28 -3.39
N THR A 90 1.93 11.59 -3.62
CA THR A 90 1.62 10.97 -4.89
C THR A 90 0.25 11.42 -5.35
N ARG A 91 0.03 11.43 -6.66
CA ARG A 91 -1.20 11.95 -7.28
C ARG A 91 -1.76 10.99 -8.28
N GLU A 92 -3.01 11.21 -8.65
CA GLU A 92 -3.69 10.42 -9.67
C GLU A 92 -2.85 10.31 -10.94
N GLY A 93 -2.75 9.10 -11.43
CA GLY A 93 -1.97 8.79 -12.62
C GLY A 93 -0.56 8.32 -12.36
N ASP A 94 -0.04 8.54 -11.15
CA ASP A 94 1.29 8.02 -10.79
C ASP A 94 1.26 6.49 -10.78
N THR A 95 2.35 5.88 -11.19
CA THR A 95 2.47 4.43 -11.23
C THR A 95 3.72 3.97 -10.50
N PHE A 96 3.65 2.80 -9.91
CA PHE A 96 4.75 2.20 -9.16
C PHE A 96 4.91 0.75 -9.56
N GLU A 97 6.12 0.37 -9.92
CA GLU A 97 6.42 -1.02 -10.23
C GLU A 97 6.88 -1.76 -8.98
N ILE A 98 6.29 -2.92 -8.74
CA ILE A 98 6.69 -3.83 -7.68
C ILE A 98 6.93 -5.18 -8.36
N GLY A 99 8.19 -5.39 -8.81
CA GLY A 99 8.51 -6.58 -9.60
C GLY A 99 7.62 -6.68 -10.83
N GLY A 100 6.89 -7.78 -10.96
CA GLY A 100 5.92 -7.99 -12.04
C GLY A 100 4.56 -7.38 -11.81
N ALA A 101 4.37 -6.65 -10.72
CA ALA A 101 3.12 -5.96 -10.41
C ALA A 101 3.25 -4.46 -10.66
N LEU A 102 2.11 -3.80 -10.88
CA LEU A 102 2.06 -2.37 -11.08
C LEU A 102 0.90 -1.79 -10.27
N LEU A 103 1.15 -0.73 -9.52
CA LEU A 103 0.11 0.03 -8.83
C LEU A 103 -0.07 1.38 -9.51
N LYS A 104 -1.32 1.74 -9.77
CA LYS A 104 -1.67 3.05 -10.33
C LYS A 104 -2.53 3.81 -9.35
N VAL A 105 -2.18 5.06 -9.10
CA VAL A 105 -2.85 5.91 -8.11
C VAL A 105 -4.12 6.52 -8.69
N LEU A 106 -5.21 6.46 -7.91
CA LEU A 106 -6.45 7.20 -8.16
C LEU A 106 -6.73 8.06 -6.93
N GLU A 107 -7.06 9.32 -7.15
CA GLU A 107 -7.54 10.18 -6.07
C GLU A 107 -9.02 9.89 -5.86
N THR A 108 -9.36 9.47 -4.66
CA THR A 108 -10.73 9.10 -4.30
C THR A 108 -11.14 9.86 -3.04
N PRO A 109 -11.25 11.20 -3.13
CA PRO A 109 -11.62 12.00 -1.96
C PRO A 109 -13.02 11.60 -1.48
N GLY A 110 -13.20 11.54 -0.19
CA GLY A 110 -14.46 11.14 0.39
C GLY A 110 -14.38 11.26 1.90
N HIS A 111 -13.88 10.22 2.56
CA HIS A 111 -13.69 10.24 4.00
C HIS A 111 -12.69 11.32 4.42
N THR A 112 -11.60 11.46 3.68
CA THR A 112 -10.65 12.56 3.83
C THR A 112 -10.30 13.10 2.46
N ASP A 113 -9.80 14.35 2.39
CA ASP A 113 -9.45 14.99 1.12
C ASP A 113 -8.24 14.33 0.46
N ASP A 114 -7.41 13.65 1.23
CA ASP A 114 -6.18 13.01 0.75
C ASP A 114 -6.34 11.50 0.53
N SER A 115 -7.58 11.01 0.47
CA SER A 115 -7.82 9.60 0.25
C SER A 115 -7.42 9.17 -1.15
N LEU A 116 -6.74 8.04 -1.22
CA LEU A 116 -6.28 7.44 -2.47
C LEU A 116 -6.75 5.99 -2.56
N SER A 117 -6.93 5.55 -3.79
CA SER A 117 -7.04 4.13 -4.09
C SER A 117 -5.88 3.75 -5.00
N TYR A 118 -5.50 2.49 -4.96
CA TYR A 118 -4.40 1.97 -5.78
C TYR A 118 -4.92 0.82 -6.62
N VAL A 119 -4.86 0.98 -7.93
CA VAL A 119 -5.30 -0.05 -8.87
C VAL A 119 -4.13 -0.99 -9.12
N LEU A 120 -4.38 -2.28 -8.93
CA LEU A 120 -3.35 -3.31 -9.05
C LEU A 120 -3.43 -3.97 -10.42
N TYR A 121 -2.30 -4.02 -11.11
CA TYR A 121 -2.11 -4.75 -12.35
C TYR A 121 -1.06 -5.82 -12.15
N ASP A 122 -1.28 -6.99 -12.73
CA ASP A 122 -0.27 -8.04 -12.84
C ASP A 122 0.20 -8.00 -14.29
N LYS A 123 1.50 -7.77 -14.51
CA LYS A 123 2.03 -7.62 -15.87
C LYS A 123 1.87 -8.88 -16.72
N SER A 124 1.69 -10.05 -16.10
CA SER A 124 1.42 -11.28 -16.81
C SER A 124 -0.04 -11.40 -17.24
N PHE A 125 -0.91 -10.52 -16.76
CA PHE A 125 -2.33 -10.48 -17.11
C PHE A 125 -2.63 -9.18 -17.85
N GLU A 126 -2.71 -9.25 -19.18
CA GLU A 126 -2.81 -8.05 -20.03
C GLU A 126 -4.22 -7.51 -20.21
N GLU A 127 -5.25 -8.19 -19.72
CA GLU A 127 -6.64 -7.81 -19.95
C GLU A 127 -7.15 -6.66 -19.08
N GLY A 128 -6.36 -6.22 -18.13
CA GLY A 128 -6.74 -5.09 -17.29
C GLY A 128 -6.32 -5.25 -15.84
N PRO A 129 -6.87 -4.44 -14.94
CA PRO A 129 -6.51 -4.53 -13.53
C PRO A 129 -7.03 -5.81 -12.88
N VAL A 130 -6.29 -6.30 -11.90
CA VAL A 130 -6.68 -7.48 -11.14
C VAL A 130 -7.32 -7.14 -9.81
N GLY A 131 -7.20 -5.91 -9.36
CA GLY A 131 -7.81 -5.49 -8.10
C GLY A 131 -7.64 -4.01 -7.84
N VAL A 132 -8.24 -3.55 -6.76
CA VAL A 132 -8.10 -2.17 -6.30
C VAL A 132 -8.10 -2.13 -4.78
N PHE A 133 -7.10 -1.45 -4.22
CA PHE A 133 -7.04 -1.18 -2.77
C PHE A 133 -7.72 0.16 -2.51
N THR A 134 -8.77 0.11 -1.70
CA THR A 134 -9.46 1.33 -1.30
C THR A 134 -9.26 1.63 0.16
N GLY A 135 -9.37 2.35 0.92
CA GLY A 135 -9.08 2.47 2.36
C GLY A 135 -9.83 1.46 3.21
N ASP A 136 -10.97 0.99 2.73
CA ASP A 136 -11.82 0.11 3.52
C ASP A 136 -11.73 -1.36 3.12
N ALA A 137 -11.30 -1.64 1.90
CA ALA A 137 -11.32 -3.00 1.39
C ALA A 137 -10.43 -3.15 0.16
N LEU A 138 -10.12 -4.39 -0.13
CA LEU A 138 -9.54 -4.77 -1.41
C LEU A 138 -10.65 -5.37 -2.25
N PHE A 139 -10.88 -4.81 -3.40
CA PHE A 139 -11.80 -5.38 -4.38
C PHE A 139 -10.98 -6.08 -5.44
N ILE A 140 -11.17 -7.39 -5.56
CA ILE A 140 -10.44 -8.19 -6.54
C ILE A 140 -11.34 -8.41 -7.74
N GLY A 141 -10.83 -8.10 -8.93
CA GLY A 141 -11.53 -8.35 -10.16
C GLY A 141 -11.57 -9.84 -10.49
N ASP A 142 -12.39 -10.19 -11.47
CA ASP A 142 -12.48 -11.55 -11.96
C ASP A 142 -11.25 -11.84 -12.83
N VAL A 143 -10.29 -12.50 -12.23
CA VAL A 143 -9.04 -12.86 -12.91
C VAL A 143 -9.06 -14.26 -13.49
N GLY A 144 -10.20 -14.73 -13.76
CA GLY A 144 -10.43 -15.97 -14.52
C GLY A 144 -9.55 -17.13 -14.15
#